data_a4865e5f709c84ac2ec5a2bc4a7b0d1e
#
_entry.id   a4865e5f709c84ac2ec5a2bc4a7b0d1e
#
_cell.length_a   1.000
_cell.length_b   1.000
_cell.length_c   1.000
_cell.angle_alpha   90.00
_cell.angle_beta   90.00
_cell.angle_gamma   90.00
#
_symmetry.space_group_name_H-M   'P 1'
#
loop_
_entity.id
_entity.type
_entity.pdbx_description
1 polymer ?
#
loop_
_entity_poly.entity_id
_entity_poly.type
_entity_poly.pdbx_seq_one_letter_code
_entity_poly.pdbx_strand_id
1 'polypeptide(L)'
;HPGLLAREIYNNTQIIMGDHQMNKPMNSCSLCGQCTVICPNGFDMSQVCKSARENMVSTDKMPLAPHEFALMDMLFSNSEAFLCRPQPGYETCRYVFFPGCQAGAIAPDVVTEAYEDLCRRTEGGVALMLGCCGAISEWAGRYEMTEKVNEQLKKELAKLGDPMIIAGCPSC
;
A
#
# COMPACT_ATOMS: atom_id res chain seq x y z
N HIS A 1 16.11 -15.16 18.86
CA HIS A 1 16.22 -15.81 20.16
C HIS A 1 14.82 -15.99 20.76
N PRO A 2 14.44 -17.21 21.25
CA PRO A 2 13.07 -17.48 21.74
C PRO A 2 12.59 -16.52 22.83
N GLY A 3 13.46 -16.10 23.73
CA GLY A 3 13.11 -15.14 24.78
C GLY A 3 12.80 -13.73 24.29
N LEU A 4 13.43 -13.30 23.17
CA LEU A 4 13.08 -12.02 22.55
C LEU A 4 11.70 -12.11 21.90
N LEU A 5 11.41 -13.20 21.20
CA LEU A 5 10.11 -13.42 20.58
C LEU A 5 8.98 -13.48 21.62
N ALA A 6 9.18 -14.20 22.72
CA ALA A 6 8.20 -14.28 23.81
C ALA A 6 7.92 -12.89 24.42
N ARG A 7 8.96 -12.08 24.61
CA ARG A 7 8.83 -10.69 25.11
C ARG A 7 8.06 -9.82 24.11
N GLU A 8 8.34 -9.94 22.82
CA GLU A 8 7.63 -9.19 21.78
C GLU A 8 6.15 -9.59 21.74
N ILE A 9 5.83 -10.88 21.82
CA ILE A 9 4.44 -11.35 21.89
C ILE A 9 3.72 -10.77 23.11
N TYR A 10 4.36 -10.79 24.28
CA TYR A 10 3.80 -10.21 25.49
C TYR A 10 3.53 -8.70 25.32
N ASN A 11 4.50 -7.97 24.84
CA ASN A 11 4.38 -6.53 24.60
C ASN A 11 3.26 -6.21 23.62
N ASN A 12 3.15 -6.99 22.55
CA ASN A 12 2.13 -6.87 21.53
C ASN A 12 0.73 -7.12 22.10
N THR A 13 0.61 -8.12 22.97
CA THR A 13 -0.66 -8.41 23.67
C THR A 13 -1.06 -7.24 24.55
N GLN A 14 -0.13 -6.62 25.28
CA GLN A 14 -0.40 -5.44 26.10
C GLN A 14 -0.91 -4.26 25.26
N ILE A 15 -0.32 -4.04 24.09
CA ILE A 15 -0.76 -2.99 23.16
C ILE A 15 -2.18 -3.26 22.65
N ILE A 16 -2.48 -4.50 22.26
CA ILE A 16 -3.82 -4.90 21.81
C ILE A 16 -4.85 -4.72 22.94
N MET A 17 -4.46 -4.99 24.17
CA MET A 17 -5.32 -4.80 25.36
C MET A 17 -5.41 -3.34 25.84
N GLY A 18 -4.72 -2.40 25.19
CA GLY A 18 -4.78 -0.97 25.50
C GLY A 18 -3.62 -0.41 26.30
N ASP A 19 -2.62 -1.22 26.65
CA ASP A 19 -1.36 -0.74 27.23
C ASP A 19 -0.35 -0.36 26.12
N HIS A 20 -0.24 0.91 25.84
CA HIS A 20 0.50 1.45 24.70
C HIS A 20 1.99 1.69 24.94
N GLN A 21 2.59 1.06 25.91
CA GLN A 21 3.99 1.32 26.27
C GLN A 21 5.01 0.87 25.22
N MET A 22 4.63 0.00 24.28
CA MET A 22 5.57 -0.66 23.35
C MET A 22 5.22 -0.44 21.88
N ASN A 23 4.94 0.78 21.48
CA ASN A 23 4.58 1.14 20.10
C ASN A 23 5.67 0.84 19.07
N LYS A 24 6.96 0.94 19.46
CA LYS A 24 8.08 0.80 18.53
C LYS A 24 8.16 -0.60 17.88
N PRO A 25 8.12 -1.72 18.61
CA PRO A 25 8.19 -3.05 18.00
C PRO A 25 7.06 -3.29 17.00
N MET A 26 5.83 -2.87 17.35
CA MET A 26 4.66 -3.03 16.48
C MET A 26 4.78 -2.27 15.17
N ASN A 27 5.28 -1.03 15.24
CA ASN A 27 5.44 -0.15 14.09
C ASN A 27 6.74 -0.39 13.31
N SER A 28 7.67 -1.18 13.84
CA SER A 28 8.90 -1.58 13.14
C SER A 28 8.74 -2.85 12.30
N CYS A 29 7.63 -3.58 12.43
CA CYS A 29 7.36 -4.76 11.65
C CYS A 29 7.00 -4.36 10.19
N SER A 30 7.68 -4.96 9.21
CA SER A 30 7.40 -4.73 7.79
C SER A 30 6.21 -5.55 7.25
N LEU A 31 5.56 -6.36 8.10
CA LEU A 31 4.46 -7.27 7.73
C LEU A 31 4.81 -8.27 6.61
N CYS A 32 6.09 -8.62 6.46
CA CYS A 32 6.58 -9.47 5.37
C CYS A 32 6.20 -10.97 5.48
N GLY A 33 5.60 -11.41 6.59
CA GLY A 33 5.19 -12.80 6.80
C GLY A 33 6.32 -13.81 7.07
N GLN A 34 7.59 -13.41 7.03
CA GLN A 34 8.73 -14.30 7.26
C GLN A 34 8.60 -15.10 8.56
N CYS A 35 8.16 -14.44 9.64
CA CYS A 35 7.99 -15.09 10.94
C CYS A 35 6.95 -16.21 10.89
N THR A 36 5.88 -16.05 10.13
CA THR A 36 4.82 -17.05 9.93
C THR A 36 5.35 -18.27 9.19
N VAL A 37 6.12 -18.05 8.13
CA VAL A 37 6.69 -19.14 7.29
C VAL A 37 7.63 -20.04 8.07
N ILE A 38 8.46 -19.48 8.96
CA ILE A 38 9.44 -20.22 9.74
C ILE A 38 8.90 -20.74 11.08
N CYS A 39 7.68 -20.36 11.46
CA CYS A 39 7.11 -20.75 12.75
C CYS A 39 6.60 -22.20 12.71
N PRO A 40 7.13 -23.12 13.55
CA PRO A 40 6.68 -24.52 13.56
C PRO A 40 5.22 -24.68 14.00
N ASN A 41 4.64 -23.67 14.64
CA ASN A 41 3.26 -23.66 15.12
C ASN A 41 2.30 -22.87 14.23
N GLY A 42 2.75 -22.36 13.08
CA GLY A 42 1.95 -21.58 12.16
C GLY A 42 1.45 -20.22 12.73
N PHE A 43 2.17 -19.68 13.72
CA PHE A 43 1.78 -18.42 14.35
C PHE A 43 2.03 -17.22 13.44
N ASP A 44 0.98 -16.43 13.18
CA ASP A 44 1.06 -15.26 12.30
C ASP A 44 1.37 -13.97 13.08
N MET A 45 2.67 -13.64 13.14
CA MET A 45 3.16 -12.43 13.78
C MET A 45 2.76 -11.17 13.00
N SER A 46 2.62 -11.25 11.69
CA SER A 46 2.20 -10.11 10.86
C SER A 46 0.78 -9.69 11.21
N GLN A 47 -0.12 -10.66 11.40
CA GLN A 47 -1.50 -10.40 11.80
C GLN A 47 -1.57 -9.78 13.19
N VAL A 48 -0.75 -10.23 14.14
CA VAL A 48 -0.68 -9.63 15.48
C VAL A 48 -0.24 -8.17 15.41
N CYS A 49 0.82 -7.88 14.64
CA CYS A 49 1.29 -6.50 14.45
C CYS A 49 0.22 -5.62 13.79
N LYS A 50 -0.48 -6.15 12.79
CA LYS A 50 -1.57 -5.46 12.10
C LYS A 50 -2.72 -5.13 13.06
N SER A 51 -3.23 -6.11 13.79
CA SER A 51 -4.30 -5.92 14.77
C SER A 51 -3.92 -4.92 15.89
N ALA A 52 -2.65 -4.94 16.31
CA ALA A 52 -2.16 -3.95 17.27
C ALA A 52 -2.18 -2.53 16.70
N ARG A 53 -1.78 -2.34 15.44
CA ARG A 53 -1.83 -1.02 14.77
C ARG A 53 -3.28 -0.53 14.59
N GLU A 54 -4.18 -1.40 14.18
CA GLU A 54 -5.61 -1.11 14.06
C GLU A 54 -6.19 -0.66 15.40
N ASN A 55 -5.87 -1.36 16.49
CA ASN A 55 -6.29 -0.97 17.83
C ASN A 55 -5.70 0.39 18.26
N MET A 56 -4.43 0.64 17.97
CA MET A 56 -3.82 1.94 18.25
C MET A 56 -4.47 3.08 17.48
N VAL A 57 -4.86 2.84 16.22
CA VAL A 57 -5.60 3.83 15.42
C VAL A 57 -6.99 4.07 15.99
N SER A 58 -7.75 3.02 16.30
CA SER A 58 -9.10 3.13 16.81
C SER A 58 -9.20 3.78 18.19
N THR A 59 -8.11 3.76 18.96
CA THR A 59 -8.01 4.35 20.30
C THR A 59 -7.25 5.68 20.33
N ASP A 60 -6.95 6.27 19.16
CA ASP A 60 -6.16 7.51 19.00
C ASP A 60 -4.77 7.48 19.66
N LYS A 61 -4.18 6.29 19.73
CA LYS A 61 -2.87 6.07 20.37
C LYS A 61 -1.78 5.64 19.39
N MET A 62 -2.07 5.65 18.09
CA MET A 62 -1.06 5.42 17.06
C MET A 62 -0.06 6.57 17.06
N PRO A 63 1.26 6.27 17.14
CA PRO A 63 2.27 7.30 17.00
C PRO A 63 2.24 7.86 15.57
N LEU A 64 2.17 9.17 15.44
CA LEU A 64 2.09 9.85 14.14
C LEU A 64 3.38 9.67 13.33
N ALA A 65 4.53 9.90 13.98
CA ALA A 65 5.83 9.98 13.31
C ALA A 65 6.21 8.79 12.40
N PRO A 66 5.96 7.51 12.74
CA PRO A 66 6.38 6.39 11.90
C PRO A 66 5.71 6.32 10.53
N HIS A 67 4.49 6.81 10.41
CA HIS A 67 3.66 6.63 9.21
C HIS A 67 3.20 7.94 8.57
N GLU A 68 3.29 9.06 9.28
CA GLU A 68 2.71 10.36 8.89
C GLU A 68 3.16 10.82 7.52
N PHE A 69 4.47 10.87 7.28
CA PHE A 69 5.02 11.33 6.00
C PHE A 69 4.49 10.49 4.83
N ALA A 70 4.53 9.16 4.96
CA ALA A 70 4.09 8.27 3.89
C ALA A 70 2.57 8.31 3.67
N LEU A 71 1.78 8.56 4.73
CA LEU A 71 0.33 8.77 4.61
C LEU A 71 0.00 10.10 3.93
N MET A 72 0.74 11.17 4.24
CA MET A 72 0.59 12.46 3.55
C MET A 72 0.95 12.36 2.07
N ASP A 73 2.06 11.68 1.74
CA ASP A 73 2.47 11.42 0.36
C ASP A 73 1.40 10.62 -0.41
N MET A 74 0.82 9.59 0.21
CA MET A 74 -0.29 8.82 -0.34
C MET A 74 -1.52 9.71 -0.61
N LEU A 75 -1.91 10.55 0.34
CA LEU A 75 -3.06 11.45 0.20
C LEU A 75 -2.83 12.44 -0.93
N PHE A 76 -1.65 13.04 -1.02
CA PHE A 76 -1.28 13.95 -2.10
C PHE A 76 -1.31 13.24 -3.46
N SER A 77 -0.72 12.04 -3.54
CA SER A 77 -0.69 11.23 -4.77
C SER A 77 -2.08 10.85 -5.27
N ASN A 78 -3.06 10.74 -4.38
CA ASN A 78 -4.44 10.36 -4.71
C ASN A 78 -5.42 11.55 -4.78
N SER A 79 -4.93 12.78 -4.63
CA SER A 79 -5.71 14.01 -4.79
C SER A 79 -5.12 14.89 -5.88
N GLU A 80 -4.18 15.78 -5.52
CA GLU A 80 -3.64 16.82 -6.42
C GLU A 80 -2.78 16.23 -7.56
N ALA A 81 -2.05 15.14 -7.30
CA ALA A 81 -1.17 14.49 -8.27
C ALA A 81 -1.78 13.28 -8.98
N PHE A 82 -3.05 12.96 -8.69
CA PHE A 82 -3.70 11.80 -9.30
C PHE A 82 -3.98 12.02 -10.78
N LEU A 83 -3.61 11.03 -11.59
CA LEU A 83 -3.91 11.00 -13.02
C LEU A 83 -4.41 9.61 -13.42
N CYS A 84 -5.51 9.56 -14.16
CA CYS A 84 -5.97 8.35 -14.82
C CYS A 84 -6.49 8.72 -16.21
N ARG A 85 -5.80 8.28 -17.26
CA ARG A 85 -6.14 8.62 -18.64
C ARG A 85 -5.92 7.46 -19.60
N PRO A 86 -6.81 7.26 -20.58
CA PRO A 86 -6.59 6.30 -21.66
C PRO A 86 -5.46 6.77 -22.57
N GLN A 87 -4.85 5.84 -23.29
CA GLN A 87 -3.92 6.16 -24.36
C GLN A 87 -4.63 7.02 -25.43
N PRO A 88 -3.98 8.06 -25.99
CA PRO A 88 -4.56 8.84 -27.07
C PRO A 88 -5.09 7.98 -28.22
N GLY A 89 -6.34 8.22 -28.64
CA GLY A 89 -7.03 7.45 -29.67
C GLY A 89 -7.84 6.25 -29.16
N TYR A 90 -7.88 6.01 -27.86
CA TYR A 90 -8.68 4.96 -27.23
C TYR A 90 -9.66 5.58 -26.22
N GLU A 91 -10.89 5.08 -26.19
CA GLU A 91 -11.86 5.40 -25.12
C GLU A 91 -11.70 4.45 -23.93
N THR A 92 -11.46 3.17 -24.22
CA THR A 92 -11.14 2.13 -23.25
C THR A 92 -9.81 1.49 -23.61
N CYS A 93 -9.12 0.90 -22.64
CA CYS A 93 -7.81 0.29 -22.85
C CYS A 93 -7.83 -1.16 -22.35
N ARG A 94 -7.07 -2.01 -23.02
CA ARG A 94 -6.85 -3.39 -22.58
C ARG A 94 -5.97 -3.47 -21.36
N TYR A 95 -5.06 -2.52 -21.21
CA TYR A 95 -4.10 -2.45 -20.11
C TYR A 95 -4.12 -1.08 -19.44
N VAL A 96 -3.71 -1.03 -18.16
CA VAL A 96 -3.34 0.20 -17.47
C VAL A 96 -1.96 0.04 -16.87
N PHE A 97 -1.06 0.95 -17.16
CA PHE A 97 0.24 1.03 -16.51
C PHE A 97 0.12 1.84 -15.22
N PHE A 98 0.41 1.19 -14.11
CA PHE A 98 0.41 1.74 -12.75
C PHE A 98 1.82 1.63 -12.16
N PRO A 99 2.71 2.61 -12.39
CA PRO A 99 4.12 2.56 -11.95
C PRO A 99 4.26 2.59 -10.43
N GLY A 100 3.23 3.08 -9.71
CA GLY A 100 3.26 3.35 -8.29
C GLY A 100 3.76 4.77 -7.96
N CYS A 101 3.41 5.26 -6.77
CA CYS A 101 3.68 6.64 -6.35
C CYS A 101 5.17 6.98 -6.33
N GLN A 102 6.02 6.08 -5.81
CA GLN A 102 7.46 6.33 -5.68
C GLN A 102 8.16 6.44 -7.04
N ALA A 103 7.85 5.57 -8.00
CA ALA A 103 8.45 5.63 -9.32
C ALA A 103 8.10 6.92 -10.05
N GLY A 104 6.84 7.36 -9.98
CA GLY A 104 6.39 8.62 -10.56
C GLY A 104 7.06 9.85 -9.96
N ALA A 105 7.35 9.82 -8.65
CA ALA A 105 7.98 10.93 -7.95
C ALA A 105 9.50 11.00 -8.15
N ILE A 106 10.19 9.85 -8.16
CA ILE A 106 11.66 9.79 -8.14
C ILE A 106 12.24 9.75 -9.56
N ALA A 107 11.57 9.07 -10.49
CA ALA A 107 12.08 8.81 -11.83
C ALA A 107 11.00 8.99 -12.92
N PRO A 108 10.41 10.18 -13.07
CA PRO A 108 9.33 10.44 -14.02
C PRO A 108 9.71 10.14 -15.47
N ASP A 109 10.97 10.41 -15.85
CA ASP A 109 11.48 10.13 -17.20
C ASP A 109 11.46 8.61 -17.50
N VAL A 110 11.88 7.78 -16.55
CA VAL A 110 11.85 6.31 -16.68
C VAL A 110 10.41 5.81 -16.78
N VAL A 111 9.49 6.40 -16.03
CA VAL A 111 8.05 6.06 -16.11
C VAL A 111 7.49 6.41 -17.48
N THR A 112 7.86 7.57 -18.03
CA THR A 112 7.45 8.02 -19.36
C THR A 112 7.99 7.09 -20.45
N GLU A 113 9.28 6.76 -20.44
CA GLU A 113 9.90 5.83 -21.39
C GLU A 113 9.25 4.44 -21.33
N ALA A 114 8.99 3.91 -20.12
CA ALA A 114 8.34 2.64 -19.92
C ALA A 114 6.89 2.64 -20.46
N TYR A 115 6.14 3.71 -20.21
CA TYR A 115 4.80 3.87 -20.73
C TYR A 115 4.77 3.91 -22.26
N GLU A 116 5.63 4.70 -22.87
CA GLU A 116 5.76 4.78 -24.33
C GLU A 116 6.15 3.45 -24.95
N ASP A 117 7.04 2.69 -24.31
CA ASP A 117 7.45 1.36 -24.76
C ASP A 117 6.28 0.36 -24.70
N LEU A 118 5.51 0.39 -23.61
CA LEU A 118 4.29 -0.41 -23.49
C LEU A 118 3.27 -0.05 -24.57
N CYS A 119 3.05 1.22 -24.86
CA CYS A 119 2.14 1.67 -25.91
C CYS A 119 2.58 1.18 -27.30
N ARG A 120 3.89 1.07 -27.55
CA ARG A 120 4.41 0.56 -28.84
C ARG A 120 4.30 -0.95 -28.99
N ARG A 121 4.43 -1.70 -27.89
CA ARG A 121 4.53 -3.18 -27.92
C ARG A 121 3.21 -3.89 -27.68
N THR A 122 2.20 -3.20 -27.13
CA THR A 122 0.94 -3.82 -26.75
C THR A 122 -0.21 -3.36 -27.64
N GLU A 123 -1.05 -4.32 -28.03
CA GLU A 123 -2.28 -4.02 -28.77
C GLU A 123 -3.46 -3.83 -27.81
N GLY A 124 -4.41 -2.97 -28.20
CA GLY A 124 -5.63 -2.71 -27.43
C GLY A 124 -5.54 -1.54 -26.46
N GLY A 125 -4.46 -0.75 -26.56
CA GLY A 125 -4.25 0.47 -25.77
C GLY A 125 -3.77 0.22 -24.36
N VAL A 126 -2.95 1.17 -23.87
CA VAL A 126 -2.41 1.20 -22.51
C VAL A 126 -2.79 2.53 -21.85
N ALA A 127 -3.65 2.51 -20.86
CA ALA A 127 -3.93 3.67 -20.04
C ALA A 127 -2.77 3.95 -19.07
N LEU A 128 -2.59 5.21 -18.67
CA LEU A 128 -1.65 5.60 -17.63
C LEU A 128 -2.44 5.98 -16.36
N MET A 129 -2.09 5.36 -15.24
CA MET A 129 -2.62 5.73 -13.93
C MET A 129 -1.45 6.09 -13.00
N LEU A 130 -1.39 7.35 -12.57
CA LEU A 130 -0.44 7.85 -11.58
C LEU A 130 -1.20 8.09 -10.27
N GLY A 131 -0.70 7.51 -9.19
CA GLY A 131 -1.30 7.57 -7.87
C GLY A 131 -0.67 6.57 -6.92
N CYS A 132 -1.23 6.44 -5.73
CA CYS A 132 -0.82 5.47 -4.73
C CYS A 132 -1.88 4.37 -4.57
N CYS A 133 -1.43 3.11 -4.44
CA CYS A 133 -2.31 1.96 -4.21
C CYS A 133 -2.94 1.90 -2.81
N GLY A 134 -2.47 2.74 -1.87
CA GLY A 134 -2.98 2.72 -0.50
C GLY A 134 -2.30 1.71 0.44
N ALA A 135 -1.31 0.94 0.00
CA ALA A 135 -0.64 -0.07 0.84
C ALA A 135 -0.12 0.50 2.17
N ILE A 136 0.32 1.76 2.18
CA ILE A 136 0.79 2.41 3.41
C ILE A 136 -0.34 2.60 4.45
N SER A 137 -1.55 2.89 4.03
CA SER A 137 -2.69 2.99 4.95
C SER A 137 -3.07 1.64 5.55
N GLU A 138 -3.01 0.58 4.75
CA GLU A 138 -3.16 -0.80 5.19
C GLU A 138 -2.10 -1.16 6.24
N TRP A 139 -0.83 -0.87 5.95
CA TRP A 139 0.27 -1.14 6.89
C TRP A 139 0.22 -0.30 8.15
N ALA A 140 -0.35 0.90 8.09
CA ALA A 140 -0.54 1.78 9.23
C ALA A 140 -1.78 1.43 10.08
N GLY A 141 -2.56 0.42 9.69
CA GLY A 141 -3.80 0.03 10.38
C GLY A 141 -4.98 0.99 10.13
N ARG A 142 -4.94 1.79 9.06
CA ARG A 142 -5.97 2.78 8.73
C ARG A 142 -6.93 2.25 7.65
N TYR A 143 -7.75 1.33 8.05
CA TYR A 143 -8.67 0.59 7.17
C TYR A 143 -9.57 1.48 6.32
N GLU A 144 -10.21 2.48 6.93
CA GLU A 144 -11.12 3.38 6.22
C GLU A 144 -10.42 4.17 5.10
N MET A 145 -9.15 4.51 5.29
CA MET A 145 -8.35 5.17 4.24
C MET A 145 -8.07 4.20 3.09
N THR A 146 -7.76 2.95 3.42
CA THR A 146 -7.51 1.91 2.43
C THR A 146 -8.76 1.64 1.59
N GLU A 147 -9.93 1.54 2.21
CA GLU A 147 -11.19 1.35 1.49
C GLU A 147 -11.50 2.52 0.55
N LYS A 148 -11.34 3.77 1.00
CA LYS A 148 -11.53 4.95 0.15
C LYS A 148 -10.62 4.96 -1.08
N VAL A 149 -9.34 4.62 -0.90
CA VAL A 149 -8.39 4.51 -2.02
C VAL A 149 -8.82 3.40 -2.98
N ASN A 150 -9.17 2.23 -2.47
CA ASN A 150 -9.62 1.10 -3.29
C ASN A 150 -10.87 1.43 -4.10
N GLU A 151 -11.83 2.11 -3.50
CA GLU A 151 -13.05 2.56 -4.19
C GLU A 151 -12.73 3.58 -5.28
N GLN A 152 -11.83 4.53 -5.03
CA GLN A 152 -11.38 5.50 -6.04
C GLN A 152 -10.74 4.79 -7.22
N LEU A 153 -9.76 3.89 -6.96
CA LEU A 153 -9.06 3.16 -8.02
C LEU A 153 -10.03 2.29 -8.84
N LYS A 154 -10.94 1.56 -8.19
CA LYS A 154 -11.97 0.75 -8.87
C LYS A 154 -12.85 1.60 -9.79
N LYS A 155 -13.29 2.77 -9.33
CA LYS A 155 -14.09 3.70 -10.16
C LYS A 155 -13.34 4.18 -11.39
N GLU A 156 -12.05 4.48 -11.24
CA GLU A 156 -11.23 4.91 -12.38
C GLU A 156 -10.94 3.77 -13.36
N LEU A 157 -10.67 2.57 -12.86
CA LEU A 157 -10.50 1.39 -13.70
C LEU A 157 -11.77 1.05 -14.50
N ALA A 158 -12.93 1.14 -13.89
CA ALA A 158 -14.22 0.90 -14.56
C ALA A 158 -14.45 1.88 -15.74
N LYS A 159 -14.04 3.16 -15.62
CA LYS A 159 -14.12 4.13 -16.73
C LYS A 159 -13.25 3.75 -17.92
N LEU A 160 -12.17 3.00 -17.69
CA LEU A 160 -11.24 2.54 -18.72
C LEU A 160 -11.64 1.18 -19.33
N GLY A 161 -12.74 0.57 -18.87
CA GLY A 161 -13.22 -0.75 -19.32
C GLY A 161 -12.60 -1.92 -18.55
N ASP A 162 -12.25 -1.72 -17.29
CA ASP A 162 -11.64 -2.71 -16.38
C ASP A 162 -10.38 -3.37 -16.97
N PRO A 163 -9.35 -2.57 -17.30
CA PRO A 163 -8.14 -3.05 -17.97
C PRO A 163 -7.30 -3.96 -17.05
N MET A 164 -6.48 -4.79 -17.66
CA MET A 164 -5.44 -5.55 -16.93
C MET A 164 -4.36 -4.60 -16.40
N ILE A 165 -4.03 -4.71 -15.12
CA ILE A 165 -3.08 -3.82 -14.46
C ILE A 165 -1.65 -4.32 -14.70
N ILE A 166 -0.77 -3.44 -15.21
CA ILE A 166 0.67 -3.61 -15.27
C ILE A 166 1.25 -2.77 -14.14
N ALA A 167 1.60 -3.41 -13.03
CA ALA A 167 2.14 -2.73 -11.86
C ALA A 167 3.67 -2.62 -11.94
N GLY A 168 4.19 -1.41 -11.69
CA GLY A 168 5.63 -1.15 -11.61
C GLY A 168 6.21 -1.29 -10.19
N CYS A 169 5.36 -1.48 -9.19
CA CYS A 169 5.75 -1.59 -7.78
C CYS A 169 5.27 -2.93 -7.20
N PRO A 170 6.17 -3.70 -6.54
CA PRO A 170 5.81 -5.01 -5.98
C PRO A 170 4.84 -4.91 -4.78
N SER A 171 4.72 -3.75 -4.15
CA SER A 171 3.78 -3.52 -3.05
C SER A 171 2.37 -3.14 -3.55
N CYS A 172 2.25 -2.75 -4.80
CA CYS A 172 0.98 -2.44 -5.43
C CYS A 172 0.28 -3.69 -5.94
#